data_8aee9af282c6b546d7e75c5619ba9a56
#
_entry.id   8aee9af282c6b546d7e75c5619ba9a56
#
_cell.length_a   1.000
_cell.length_b   1.000
_cell.length_c   1.000
_cell.angle_alpha   90.00
_cell.angle_beta   90.00
_cell.angle_gamma   90.00
#
_symmetry.space_group_name_H-M   'P 1'
#
loop_
_entity.id
_entity.type
_entity.pdbx_description
1 polymer ?
#
loop_
_entity_poly.entity_id
_entity_poly.type
_entity_poly.pdbx_seq_one_letter_code
_entity_poly.pdbx_strand_id
1 'polypeptide(L)'
;SWELRLLPLLNGSSLTSVIERVTRPQADARITFLDQEGEVIKTEIIALPTAEDFLRSLQLPETSSGYRLRELLRPLHYQLSWADGQADVLLVTPSLLLTEEDKASTELTALIAQLPSLASAWDGKSFAPFTPRK
;
A
#
# COMPACT_ATOMS: atom_id res chain seq x y z
N SER A 1 -5.55 -10.38 -10.67
CA SER A 1 -6.95 -10.21 -10.28
C SER A 1 -7.32 -8.73 -10.22
N TRP A 2 -8.60 -8.47 -10.20
CA TRP A 2 -9.15 -7.12 -10.19
C TRP A 2 -10.15 -6.99 -9.05
N GLU A 3 -10.20 -5.82 -8.43
CA GLU A 3 -11.21 -5.52 -7.43
C GLU A 3 -11.76 -4.13 -7.70
N LEU A 4 -13.09 -4.04 -7.81
CA LEU A 4 -13.79 -2.77 -8.02
C LEU A 4 -14.47 -2.35 -6.72
N ARG A 5 -14.40 -1.07 -6.40
CA ARG A 5 -15.12 -0.53 -5.27
C ARG A 5 -15.64 0.87 -5.58
N LEU A 6 -16.91 1.09 -5.33
CA LEU A 6 -17.52 2.40 -5.46
C LEU A 6 -17.17 3.24 -4.23
N LEU A 7 -16.69 4.45 -4.47
CA LEU A 7 -16.38 5.41 -3.41
C LEU A 7 -17.41 6.54 -3.48
N PRO A 8 -18.20 6.75 -2.43
CA PRO A 8 -19.24 7.78 -2.47
C PRO A 8 -18.61 9.17 -2.45
N LEU A 9 -19.21 10.08 -3.23
CA LEU A 9 -18.87 11.48 -3.23
C LEU A 9 -19.89 12.28 -2.43
N LEU A 10 -19.47 13.44 -1.93
CA LEU A 10 -20.34 14.29 -1.14
C LEU A 10 -21.58 14.78 -1.90
N ASN A 11 -21.51 14.83 -3.23
CA ASN A 11 -22.62 15.25 -4.07
C ASN A 11 -23.64 14.14 -4.39
N GLY A 12 -23.49 12.96 -3.76
CA GLY A 12 -24.39 11.83 -3.98
C GLY A 12 -24.01 10.92 -5.14
N SER A 13 -23.03 11.28 -5.96
CA SER A 13 -22.50 10.40 -6.99
C SER A 13 -21.37 9.54 -6.44
N SER A 14 -20.63 8.84 -7.29
CA SER A 14 -19.53 7.99 -6.85
C SER A 14 -18.42 7.92 -7.88
N LEU A 15 -17.22 7.62 -7.39
CA LEU A 15 -16.09 7.20 -8.21
C LEU A 15 -15.98 5.68 -8.16
N THR A 16 -15.40 5.07 -9.17
CA THR A 16 -15.05 3.66 -9.12
C THR A 16 -13.55 3.52 -8.96
N SER A 17 -13.13 2.86 -7.89
CA SER A 17 -11.73 2.48 -7.75
C SER A 17 -11.51 1.09 -8.34
N VAL A 18 -10.37 0.91 -8.99
CA VAL A 18 -9.99 -0.37 -9.60
C VAL A 18 -8.61 -0.73 -9.09
N ILE A 19 -8.52 -1.81 -8.31
CA ILE A 19 -7.25 -2.36 -7.88
C ILE A 19 -6.91 -3.52 -8.79
N GLU A 20 -5.75 -3.45 -9.45
CA GLU A 20 -5.21 -4.53 -10.24
C GLU A 20 -4.08 -5.18 -9.46
N ARG A 21 -4.11 -6.51 -9.33
CA ARG A 21 -3.11 -7.26 -8.60
C ARG A 21 -2.42 -8.26 -9.50
N VAL A 22 -1.11 -8.35 -9.36
CA VAL A 22 -0.30 -9.41 -9.96
C VAL A 22 0.43 -10.14 -8.85
N THR A 23 0.83 -11.39 -9.08
CA THR A 23 1.52 -12.19 -8.07
C THR A 23 2.93 -12.57 -8.49
N ARG A 24 3.27 -12.41 -9.76
CA ARG A 24 4.58 -12.79 -10.29
C ARG A 24 5.23 -11.64 -11.04
N PRO A 25 6.55 -11.47 -10.93
CA PRO A 25 7.51 -12.26 -10.13
C PRO A 25 7.36 -12.10 -8.63
N GLN A 26 6.69 -11.04 -8.18
CA GLN A 26 6.33 -10.81 -6.78
C GLN A 26 4.96 -10.14 -6.74
N ALA A 27 4.32 -10.16 -5.59
CA ALA A 27 3.05 -9.48 -5.42
C ALA A 27 3.24 -7.98 -5.69
N ASP A 28 2.37 -7.42 -6.49
CA ASP A 28 2.32 -5.98 -6.77
C ASP A 28 0.89 -5.60 -7.10
N ALA A 29 0.56 -4.34 -6.89
CA ALA A 29 -0.77 -3.84 -7.18
C ALA A 29 -0.71 -2.36 -7.54
N ARG A 30 -1.70 -1.93 -8.33
CA ARG A 30 -1.90 -0.52 -8.62
C ARG A 30 -3.38 -0.21 -8.48
N ILE A 31 -3.68 1.06 -8.22
CA ILE A 31 -5.05 1.53 -8.09
C ILE A 31 -5.30 2.64 -9.10
N THR A 32 -6.45 2.55 -9.76
CA THR A 32 -6.89 3.52 -10.76
C THR A 32 -8.31 3.96 -10.38
N PHE A 33 -8.67 5.17 -10.74
CA PHE A 33 -10.01 5.71 -10.45
C PHE A 33 -10.71 6.07 -11.74
N LEU A 34 -11.99 5.71 -11.82
CA LEU A 34 -12.83 6.00 -12.97
C LEU A 34 -13.94 6.96 -12.55
N ASP A 35 -14.28 7.87 -13.45
CA ASP A 35 -15.42 8.77 -13.26
C ASP A 35 -16.74 8.04 -13.60
N GLN A 36 -17.86 8.77 -13.57
CA GLN A 36 -19.17 8.18 -13.82
C GLN A 36 -19.34 7.68 -15.25
N GLU A 37 -18.59 8.21 -16.19
CA GLU A 37 -18.61 7.79 -17.60
C GLU A 37 -17.68 6.61 -17.85
N GLY A 38 -16.96 6.14 -16.81
CA GLY A 38 -16.00 5.05 -16.94
C GLY A 38 -14.66 5.48 -17.47
N GLU A 39 -14.39 6.78 -17.52
CA GLU A 39 -13.12 7.30 -17.99
C GLU A 39 -12.12 7.39 -16.84
N VAL A 40 -10.86 7.09 -17.14
CA VAL A 40 -9.79 7.16 -16.15
C VAL A 40 -9.57 8.61 -15.70
N ILE A 41 -9.60 8.83 -14.40
CA ILE A 41 -9.30 10.14 -13.83
C ILE A 41 -7.79 10.31 -13.83
N LYS A 42 -7.29 11.33 -14.53
CA LYS A 42 -5.85 11.57 -14.72
C LYS A 42 -5.22 12.41 -13.62
N THR A 43 -6.03 13.14 -12.85
CA THR A 43 -5.53 13.89 -11.71
C THR A 43 -5.23 12.91 -10.57
N GLU A 44 -4.24 13.25 -9.75
CA GLU A 44 -3.87 12.41 -8.62
C GLU A 44 -4.97 12.43 -7.56
N ILE A 45 -5.60 11.27 -7.33
CA ILE A 45 -6.61 11.10 -6.29
C ILE A 45 -5.97 10.66 -4.98
N ILE A 46 -4.89 9.90 -5.07
CA ILE A 46 -4.18 9.37 -3.90
C ILE A 46 -2.68 9.37 -4.19
N ALA A 47 -1.91 9.73 -3.17
CA ALA A 47 -0.45 9.58 -3.21
C ALA A 47 -0.09 8.36 -2.36
N LEU A 48 0.31 7.27 -3.00
CA LEU A 48 0.68 6.04 -2.28
C LEU A 48 1.94 6.27 -1.44
N PRO A 49 2.07 5.54 -0.32
CA PRO A 49 3.22 5.72 0.58
C PRO A 49 4.55 5.44 -0.12
N THR A 50 5.59 6.10 0.37
CA THR A 50 6.98 5.86 -0.05
C THR A 50 7.65 4.87 0.89
N ALA A 51 8.85 4.41 0.53
CA ALA A 51 9.62 3.54 1.41
C ALA A 51 9.85 4.20 2.77
N GLU A 52 10.13 5.51 2.79
CA GLU A 52 10.36 6.24 4.04
C GLU A 52 9.11 6.26 4.92
N ASP A 53 7.93 6.30 4.33
CA ASP A 53 6.68 6.25 5.11
C ASP A 53 6.56 4.95 5.88
N PHE A 54 6.96 3.82 5.29
CA PHE A 54 6.96 2.53 5.97
C PHE A 54 8.06 2.42 7.03
N LEU A 55 9.19 3.08 6.81
CA LEU A 55 10.34 2.99 7.71
C LEU A 55 10.29 4.00 8.86
N ARG A 56 9.40 4.98 8.79
CA ARG A 56 9.38 6.12 9.72
C ARG A 56 9.26 5.71 11.19
N SER A 57 8.50 4.66 11.47
CA SER A 57 8.28 4.20 12.83
C SER A 57 9.33 3.19 13.32
N LEU A 58 10.26 2.79 12.46
CA LEU A 58 11.30 1.84 12.79
C LEU A 58 12.61 2.55 13.07
N GLN A 59 13.33 2.02 14.06
CA GLN A 59 14.74 2.37 14.25
C GLN A 59 15.58 1.27 13.60
N LEU A 60 15.99 1.51 12.35
CA LEU A 60 16.80 0.54 11.64
C LEU A 60 18.23 0.53 12.19
N PRO A 61 18.73 -0.65 12.55
CA PRO A 61 20.12 -0.76 12.96
C PRO A 61 21.06 -0.53 11.77
N GLU A 62 22.27 -0.06 12.05
CA GLU A 62 23.31 0.08 11.02
C GLU A 62 24.03 -1.27 10.85
N THR A 63 23.26 -2.27 10.46
CA THR A 63 23.72 -3.64 10.23
C THR A 63 23.37 -4.05 8.82
N SER A 64 23.92 -5.18 8.37
CA SER A 64 23.59 -5.71 7.03
C SER A 64 22.09 -5.94 6.87
N SER A 65 21.39 -6.38 7.93
CA SER A 65 19.95 -6.59 7.87
C SER A 65 19.18 -5.27 7.72
N GLY A 66 19.59 -4.22 8.40
CA GLY A 66 18.99 -2.89 8.25
C GLY A 66 19.17 -2.35 6.82
N TYR A 67 20.36 -2.46 6.27
CA TYR A 67 20.62 -2.05 4.89
C TYR A 67 19.86 -2.91 3.90
N ARG A 68 19.76 -4.21 4.15
CA ARG A 68 19.02 -5.13 3.28
C ARG A 68 17.54 -4.76 3.24
N LEU A 69 16.93 -4.40 4.36
CA LEU A 69 15.52 -3.99 4.37
C LEU A 69 15.31 -2.75 3.49
N ARG A 70 16.22 -1.77 3.55
CA ARG A 70 16.13 -0.61 2.67
C ARG A 70 16.22 -1.00 1.21
N GLU A 71 17.08 -1.95 0.86
CA GLU A 71 17.18 -2.44 -0.53
C GLU A 71 15.89 -3.14 -0.97
N LEU A 72 15.27 -3.94 -0.10
CA LEU A 72 14.04 -4.66 -0.42
C LEU A 72 12.87 -3.74 -0.71
N LEU A 73 12.92 -2.50 -0.22
CA LEU A 73 11.89 -1.51 -0.47
C LEU A 73 12.17 -0.65 -1.70
N ARG A 74 13.20 -1.00 -2.49
CA ARG A 74 13.59 -0.26 -3.70
C ARG A 74 13.83 -1.23 -4.85
N PRO A 75 13.00 -1.24 -5.92
CA PRO A 75 11.78 -0.44 -6.07
C PRO A 75 10.67 -0.92 -5.15
N LEU A 76 9.78 0.01 -4.79
CA LEU A 76 8.68 -0.30 -3.89
C LEU A 76 7.52 -0.89 -4.67
N HIS A 77 7.08 -2.06 -4.26
CA HIS A 77 5.89 -2.74 -4.74
C HIS A 77 4.86 -2.80 -3.62
N TYR A 78 3.58 -2.86 -3.98
CA TYR A 78 2.50 -2.70 -3.00
C TYR A 78 1.58 -3.90 -2.96
N GLN A 79 1.03 -4.13 -1.78
CA GLN A 79 -0.17 -4.91 -1.60
C GLN A 79 -1.27 -3.93 -1.16
N LEU A 80 -2.34 -3.88 -1.93
CA LEU A 80 -3.45 -2.96 -1.70
C LEU A 80 -4.70 -3.76 -1.38
N SER A 81 -5.43 -3.34 -0.36
CA SER A 81 -6.72 -3.94 -0.01
C SER A 81 -7.60 -2.91 0.68
N TRP A 82 -8.91 -3.18 0.68
CA TRP A 82 -9.85 -2.39 1.46
C TRP A 82 -10.05 -3.05 2.81
N ALA A 83 -10.04 -2.24 3.86
CA ALA A 83 -10.27 -2.75 5.21
C ALA A 83 -11.69 -3.28 5.35
N ASP A 84 -11.87 -4.31 6.18
CA ASP A 84 -13.19 -4.79 6.51
C ASP A 84 -13.95 -3.74 7.33
N GLY A 85 -15.23 -3.62 7.08
CA GLY A 85 -16.09 -2.67 7.79
C GLY A 85 -16.84 -1.77 6.83
N GLN A 86 -17.51 -0.76 7.38
CA GLN A 86 -18.37 0.15 6.60
C GLN A 86 -17.62 1.35 6.04
N ALA A 87 -16.46 1.68 6.59
CA ALA A 87 -15.67 2.81 6.12
C ALA A 87 -14.81 2.42 4.93
N ASP A 88 -14.62 3.35 4.00
CA ASP A 88 -13.76 3.15 2.84
C ASP A 88 -12.32 3.47 3.23
N VAL A 89 -11.62 2.48 3.76
CA VAL A 89 -10.24 2.61 4.23
C VAL A 89 -9.35 1.73 3.36
N LEU A 90 -8.41 2.36 2.67
CA LEU A 90 -7.41 1.65 1.87
C LEU A 90 -6.23 1.27 2.76
N LEU A 91 -5.88 -0.03 2.73
CA LEU A 91 -4.72 -0.56 3.42
C LEU A 91 -3.61 -0.81 2.41
N VAL A 92 -2.41 -0.37 2.76
CA VAL A 92 -1.23 -0.51 1.92
C VAL A 92 -0.13 -1.17 2.72
N THR A 93 0.38 -2.28 2.22
CA THR A 93 1.57 -2.94 2.77
C THR A 93 2.62 -3.06 1.67
N PRO A 94 3.91 -3.05 2.03
CA PRO A 94 4.94 -3.28 1.02
C PRO A 94 4.99 -4.75 0.66
N SER A 95 5.24 -5.03 -0.62
CA SER A 95 5.52 -6.37 -1.12
C SER A 95 7.03 -6.54 -1.19
N LEU A 96 7.55 -7.61 -0.63
CA LEU A 96 8.98 -7.88 -0.56
C LEU A 96 9.31 -9.18 -1.30
N LEU A 97 10.34 -9.13 -2.14
CA LEU A 97 10.86 -10.31 -2.82
C LEU A 97 12.07 -10.82 -2.04
N LEU A 98 11.87 -11.89 -1.26
CA LEU A 98 12.89 -12.43 -0.36
C LEU A 98 13.63 -13.57 -1.00
N THR A 99 14.95 -13.58 -0.89
CA THR A 99 15.79 -14.74 -1.24
C THR A 99 15.77 -15.74 -0.10
N GLU A 100 16.29 -16.96 -0.36
CA GLU A 100 16.41 -17.96 0.70
C GLU A 100 17.32 -17.46 1.83
N GLU A 101 18.36 -16.73 1.48
CA GLU A 101 19.25 -16.12 2.48
C GLU A 101 18.51 -15.10 3.34
N ASP A 102 17.65 -14.26 2.72
CA ASP A 102 16.82 -13.30 3.46
C ASP A 102 15.92 -14.02 4.46
N LYS A 103 15.27 -15.10 4.03
CA LYS A 103 14.35 -15.87 4.87
C LYS A 103 15.07 -16.54 6.03
N ALA A 104 16.34 -16.88 5.87
CA ALA A 104 17.15 -17.51 6.91
C ALA A 104 17.67 -16.51 7.93
N SER A 105 17.61 -15.21 7.65
CA SER A 105 18.10 -14.18 8.56
C SER A 105 17.07 -13.88 9.65
N THR A 106 17.40 -14.24 10.88
CA THR A 106 16.53 -14.00 12.04
C THR A 106 16.35 -12.48 12.27
N GLU A 107 17.43 -11.72 12.16
CA GLU A 107 17.38 -10.27 12.36
C GLU A 107 16.52 -9.60 11.28
N LEU A 108 16.71 -9.95 10.01
CA LEU A 108 15.93 -9.36 8.93
C LEU A 108 14.44 -9.73 9.07
N THR A 109 14.14 -10.97 9.41
CA THR A 109 12.76 -11.40 9.62
C THR A 109 12.10 -10.60 10.73
N ALA A 110 12.81 -10.34 11.83
CA ALA A 110 12.29 -9.54 12.92
C ALA A 110 12.04 -8.09 12.50
N LEU A 111 12.93 -7.52 11.69
CA LEU A 111 12.74 -6.15 11.18
C LEU A 111 11.53 -6.06 10.24
N ILE A 112 11.38 -7.04 9.35
CA ILE A 112 10.24 -7.09 8.43
C ILE A 112 8.93 -7.16 9.21
N ALA A 113 8.90 -7.94 10.30
CA ALA A 113 7.71 -8.07 11.13
C ALA A 113 7.29 -6.76 11.79
N GLN A 114 8.19 -5.77 11.89
CA GLN A 114 7.89 -4.46 12.46
C GLN A 114 7.34 -3.47 11.44
N LEU A 115 7.40 -3.79 10.14
CA LEU A 115 6.85 -2.90 9.11
C LEU A 115 5.34 -2.75 9.30
N PRO A 116 4.84 -1.51 9.32
CA PRO A 116 3.41 -1.29 9.50
C PRO A 116 2.65 -1.48 8.20
N SER A 117 1.35 -1.78 8.32
CA SER A 117 0.40 -1.47 7.25
C SER A 117 0.03 -0.01 7.41
N LEU A 118 -0.10 0.70 6.30
CA LEU A 118 -0.52 2.10 6.32
C LEU A 118 -1.95 2.18 5.81
N ALA A 119 -2.74 3.06 6.41
CA ALA A 119 -4.15 3.19 6.11
C ALA A 119 -4.52 4.62 5.76
N SER A 120 -5.43 4.78 4.81
CA SER A 120 -5.98 6.08 4.43
C SER A 120 -7.48 5.94 4.22
N ALA A 121 -8.26 6.79 4.89
CA ALA A 121 -9.71 6.79 4.78
C ALA A 121 -10.18 7.76 3.71
N TRP A 122 -11.19 7.34 2.93
CA TRP A 122 -11.90 8.18 1.98
C TRP A 122 -13.02 8.92 2.71
N ASP A 123 -13.09 10.24 2.55
CA ASP A 123 -14.06 11.08 3.25
C ASP A 123 -15.21 11.58 2.37
N GLY A 124 -15.27 11.10 1.12
CA GLY A 124 -16.24 11.57 0.12
C GLY A 124 -15.67 12.63 -0.81
N LYS A 125 -14.46 13.08 -0.57
CA LYS A 125 -13.78 14.10 -1.36
C LYS A 125 -12.33 13.76 -1.62
N SER A 126 -11.62 13.21 -0.63
CA SER A 126 -10.20 12.90 -0.73
C SER A 126 -9.82 11.78 0.23
N PHE A 127 -8.61 11.25 0.03
CA PHE A 127 -8.01 10.31 0.97
C PHE A 127 -7.22 11.07 2.03
N ALA A 128 -7.39 10.68 3.28
CA ALA A 128 -6.62 11.23 4.39
C ALA A 128 -5.14 10.85 4.26
N PRO A 129 -4.23 11.58 4.90
CA PRO A 129 -2.84 11.14 4.96
C PRO A 129 -2.73 9.72 5.52
N PHE A 130 -1.79 8.93 4.98
CA PHE A 130 -1.57 7.57 5.45
C PHE A 130 -1.04 7.56 6.87
N THR A 131 -1.61 6.69 7.71
CA THR A 131 -1.16 6.49 9.08
C THR A 131 -0.96 5.00 9.35
N PRO A 132 -0.02 4.65 10.25
CA PRO A 132 0.18 3.25 10.60
C PRO A 132 -1.09 2.66 11.21
N ARG A 133 -1.38 1.42 10.84
CA ARG A 133 -2.50 0.65 11.39
C ARG A 133 -1.96 -0.54 12.14
N LYS A 134 -2.42 -0.68 13.36
CA LYS A 134 -2.04 -1.80 14.21
C LYS A 134 -2.88 -3.04 13.91
#